data_69bd918e11cde277537138990366cfa4
#
_entry.id   69bd918e11cde277537138990366cfa4
#
_cell.length_a   1.000
_cell.length_b   1.000
_cell.length_c   1.000
_cell.angle_alpha   90.00
_cell.angle_beta   90.00
_cell.angle_gamma   90.00
#
_symmetry.space_group_name_H-M   'P 1'
#
loop_
_entity.id
_entity.type
_entity.pdbx_description
1 polymer ?
#
loop_
_entity_poly.entity_id
_entity_poly.type
_entity_poly.pdbx_seq_one_letter_code
_entity_poly.pdbx_strand_id
1 'polypeptide(L)'
;MERVCSADDRIIAALDVDSFEKMESIVEELGELVSFYKVGMELYYAEGSKTVEWLHEKGKQVFLDLKMYDIPNTVAHGISAVSGLGIDLITIHAGGGGDMMEAAVQAADEAGRNNGRRPKILAVTVLTSFDETVWKETGGLLPIESQVFRLAKLAKECGVDGVVASPEEAKGIRELCGNDFEIVTPGIRPAFADADDQKRIATPAV
;
A
#
# COMPACT_ATOMS: atom_id res chain seq x y z
N MET A 1 21.98 -2.61 -29.87
CA MET A 1 20.54 -2.47 -29.61
C MET A 1 20.40 -2.60 -28.09
N GLU A 2 20.35 -1.48 -27.38
CA GLU A 2 20.04 -1.47 -25.94
C GLU A 2 18.62 -2.03 -25.77
N ARG A 3 18.48 -3.01 -24.89
CA ARG A 3 17.16 -3.47 -24.45
C ARG A 3 16.54 -2.31 -23.67
N VAL A 4 15.56 -1.64 -24.27
CA VAL A 4 14.65 -0.77 -23.51
C VAL A 4 13.95 -1.66 -22.51
N CYS A 5 14.34 -1.58 -21.24
CA CYS A 5 13.64 -2.27 -20.16
C CYS A 5 12.28 -1.57 -20.02
N SER A 6 11.18 -2.25 -20.28
CA SER A 6 9.84 -1.73 -19.97
C SER A 6 9.67 -1.76 -18.46
N ALA A 7 8.98 -0.76 -17.90
CA ALA A 7 8.59 -0.76 -16.49
C ALA A 7 7.80 -2.04 -16.14
N ASP A 8 8.03 -2.55 -14.94
CA ASP A 8 7.28 -3.68 -14.38
C ASP A 8 6.35 -3.14 -13.28
N ASP A 9 5.05 -3.17 -13.52
CA ASP A 9 4.02 -2.65 -12.60
C ASP A 9 3.96 -3.41 -11.25
N ARG A 10 4.74 -4.49 -11.09
CA ARG A 10 4.95 -5.14 -9.80
C ARG A 10 5.96 -4.42 -8.91
N ILE A 11 6.70 -3.46 -9.48
CA ILE A 11 7.69 -2.65 -8.75
C ILE A 11 7.06 -1.29 -8.47
N ILE A 12 6.95 -0.95 -7.18
CA ILE A 12 6.44 0.32 -6.71
C ILE A 12 7.57 1.09 -6.04
N ALA A 13 7.99 2.22 -6.61
CA ALA A 13 9.00 3.07 -6.00
C ALA A 13 8.37 3.95 -4.92
N ALA A 14 8.95 3.92 -3.72
CA ALA A 14 8.48 4.75 -2.61
C ALA A 14 9.07 6.16 -2.70
N LEU A 15 8.20 7.16 -2.69
CA LEU A 15 8.55 8.58 -2.65
C LEU A 15 8.50 9.08 -1.18
N ASP A 16 9.41 8.54 -0.37
CA ASP A 16 9.53 8.90 1.05
C ASP A 16 10.44 10.13 1.16
N VAL A 17 9.90 11.29 0.78
CA VAL A 17 10.55 12.61 0.72
C VAL A 17 9.61 13.70 1.23
N ASP A 18 10.20 14.81 1.68
CA ASP A 18 9.53 15.90 2.37
C ASP A 18 9.05 17.06 1.47
N SER A 19 9.35 17.00 0.16
CA SER A 19 8.98 18.09 -0.76
C SER A 19 8.69 17.62 -2.18
N PHE A 20 7.92 18.44 -2.89
CA PHE A 20 7.54 18.22 -4.27
C PHE A 20 8.77 18.19 -5.21
N GLU A 21 9.72 19.07 -5.01
CA GLU A 21 10.93 19.19 -5.85
C GLU A 21 11.79 17.91 -5.76
N LYS A 22 11.90 17.33 -4.56
CA LYS A 22 12.61 16.04 -4.38
C LYS A 22 11.88 14.90 -5.06
N MET A 23 10.55 14.85 -4.92
CA MET A 23 9.71 13.88 -5.62
C MET A 23 9.90 13.98 -7.14
N GLU A 24 9.78 15.20 -7.70
CA GLU A 24 9.93 15.46 -9.13
C GLU A 24 11.30 14.98 -9.62
N SER A 25 12.38 15.33 -8.94
CA SER A 25 13.74 14.89 -9.27
C SER A 25 13.89 13.38 -9.34
N ILE A 26 13.33 12.64 -8.38
CA ILE A 26 13.39 11.17 -8.35
C ILE A 26 12.60 10.58 -9.52
N VAL A 27 11.40 11.07 -9.77
CA VAL A 27 10.55 10.55 -10.85
C VAL A 27 11.16 10.82 -12.22
N GLU A 28 11.76 12.00 -12.42
CA GLU A 28 12.45 12.35 -13.66
C GLU A 28 13.73 11.52 -13.88
N GLU A 29 14.50 11.25 -12.81
CA GLU A 29 15.69 10.38 -12.86
C GLU A 29 15.32 8.94 -13.24
N LEU A 30 14.24 8.39 -12.64
CA LEU A 30 13.76 7.04 -12.93
C LEU A 30 13.09 6.94 -14.32
N GLY A 31 12.53 8.01 -14.83
CA GLY A 31 11.95 8.10 -16.17
C GLY A 31 10.97 6.99 -16.51
N GLU A 32 11.23 6.26 -17.59
CA GLU A 32 10.39 5.16 -18.07
C GLU A 32 10.71 3.80 -17.40
N LEU A 33 11.71 3.75 -16.52
CA LEU A 33 12.06 2.52 -15.81
C LEU A 33 11.02 2.15 -14.74
N VAL A 34 10.29 3.15 -14.22
CA VAL A 34 9.27 2.99 -13.18
C VAL A 34 7.98 3.67 -13.63
N SER A 35 6.89 2.91 -13.60
CA SER A 35 5.53 3.37 -13.91
C SER A 35 4.67 3.59 -12.67
N PHE A 36 5.04 3.02 -11.51
CA PHE A 36 4.21 2.97 -10.32
C PHE A 36 4.94 3.56 -9.10
N TYR A 37 4.33 4.53 -8.44
CA TYR A 37 4.92 5.25 -7.32
C TYR A 37 4.02 5.24 -6.09
N LYS A 38 4.62 5.08 -4.90
CA LYS A 38 3.93 5.21 -3.62
C LYS A 38 4.13 6.61 -3.06
N VAL A 39 3.02 7.30 -2.84
CA VAL A 39 2.98 8.56 -2.08
C VAL A 39 2.56 8.23 -0.65
N GLY A 40 3.49 8.39 0.28
CA GLY A 40 3.29 8.14 1.71
C GLY A 40 2.77 9.37 2.47
N MET A 41 2.58 9.20 3.80
CA MET A 41 2.05 10.25 4.67
C MET A 41 2.91 11.52 4.66
N GLU A 42 4.24 11.38 4.71
CA GLU A 42 5.16 12.53 4.76
C GLU A 42 4.92 13.46 3.58
N LEU A 43 5.07 12.96 2.35
CA LEU A 43 4.90 13.73 1.14
C LEU A 43 3.46 14.24 0.96
N TYR A 44 2.46 13.39 1.25
CA TYR A 44 1.07 13.78 1.06
C TYR A 44 0.63 14.87 2.06
N TYR A 45 1.08 14.81 3.31
CA TYR A 45 0.75 15.84 4.31
C TYR A 45 1.51 17.14 4.08
N ALA A 46 2.72 17.08 3.52
CA ALA A 46 3.48 18.27 3.16
C ALA A 46 2.90 18.99 1.93
N GLU A 47 2.52 18.24 0.90
CA GLU A 47 2.30 18.77 -0.44
C GLU A 47 0.86 18.58 -0.97
N GLY A 48 0.06 17.71 -0.34
CA GLY A 48 -1.33 17.46 -0.70
C GLY A 48 -1.53 16.73 -2.01
N SER A 49 -2.71 16.93 -2.62
CA SER A 49 -3.15 16.24 -3.84
C SER A 49 -2.31 16.56 -5.08
N LYS A 50 -1.61 17.69 -5.11
CA LYS A 50 -0.79 18.09 -6.26
C LYS A 50 0.27 17.04 -6.64
N THR A 51 0.74 16.24 -5.66
CA THR A 51 1.68 15.14 -5.90
C THR A 51 1.07 14.03 -6.75
N VAL A 52 -0.17 13.68 -6.45
CA VAL A 52 -0.94 12.67 -7.20
C VAL A 52 -1.30 13.18 -8.59
N GLU A 53 -1.78 14.41 -8.69
CA GLU A 53 -2.16 15.06 -9.95
C GLU A 53 -0.98 15.13 -10.91
N TRP A 54 0.18 15.55 -10.43
CA TRP A 54 1.40 15.63 -11.24
C TRP A 54 1.89 14.25 -11.72
N LEU A 55 1.86 13.23 -10.86
CA LEU A 55 2.20 11.85 -11.26
C LEU A 55 1.28 11.34 -12.36
N HIS A 56 -0.01 11.64 -12.30
CA HIS A 56 -0.96 11.32 -13.38
C HIS A 56 -0.69 12.07 -14.67
N GLU A 57 -0.35 13.35 -14.61
CA GLU A 57 0.06 14.14 -15.79
C GLU A 57 1.29 13.53 -16.47
N LYS A 58 2.18 12.90 -15.71
CA LYS A 58 3.34 12.14 -16.23
C LYS A 58 2.99 10.71 -16.66
N GLY A 59 1.71 10.31 -16.62
CA GLY A 59 1.25 8.97 -17.00
C GLY A 59 1.66 7.86 -16.02
N LYS A 60 1.94 8.21 -14.76
CA LYS A 60 2.35 7.27 -13.71
C LYS A 60 1.14 6.77 -12.90
N GLN A 61 1.25 5.54 -12.40
CA GLN A 61 0.29 4.96 -11.44
C GLN A 61 0.62 5.40 -10.02
N VAL A 62 -0.41 5.52 -9.18
CA VAL A 62 -0.25 6.04 -7.82
C VAL A 62 -0.82 5.10 -6.77
N PHE A 63 0.04 4.72 -5.84
CA PHE A 63 -0.32 4.07 -4.59
C PHE A 63 -0.32 5.10 -3.45
N LEU A 64 -1.50 5.48 -2.97
CA LEU A 64 -1.65 6.42 -1.86
C LEU A 64 -1.63 5.67 -0.52
N ASP A 65 -0.50 5.76 0.20
CA ASP A 65 -0.24 4.96 1.40
C ASP A 65 -0.46 5.77 2.69
N LEU A 66 -1.74 6.04 3.03
CA LEU A 66 -2.15 6.82 4.20
C LEU A 66 -2.52 5.97 5.41
N LYS A 67 -2.66 4.64 5.23
CA LYS A 67 -2.98 3.69 6.31
C LYS A 67 -4.19 4.11 7.15
N MET A 68 -5.30 4.45 6.48
CA MET A 68 -6.51 4.96 7.15
C MET A 68 -7.00 3.99 8.23
N TYR A 69 -7.22 4.52 9.42
CA TYR A 69 -7.63 3.77 10.59
C TYR A 69 -8.48 4.64 11.51
N ASP A 70 -9.79 4.49 11.41
CA ASP A 70 -10.77 5.27 12.17
C ASP A 70 -12.10 4.50 12.18
N ILE A 71 -13.17 5.07 12.74
CA ILE A 71 -14.51 4.48 12.64
C ILE A 71 -14.95 4.35 11.18
N PRO A 72 -15.83 3.36 10.86
CA PRO A 72 -16.18 3.01 9.47
C PRO A 72 -16.59 4.21 8.61
N ASN A 73 -17.46 5.09 9.13
CA ASN A 73 -17.95 6.25 8.38
C ASN A 73 -16.83 7.25 8.02
N THR A 74 -15.88 7.49 8.92
CA THR A 74 -14.74 8.39 8.67
C THR A 74 -13.84 7.83 7.58
N VAL A 75 -13.54 6.53 7.62
CA VAL A 75 -12.72 5.87 6.61
C VAL A 75 -13.42 5.89 5.24
N ALA A 76 -14.73 5.59 5.19
CA ALA A 76 -15.50 5.65 3.96
C ALA A 76 -15.48 7.04 3.31
N HIS A 77 -15.68 8.09 4.10
CA HIS A 77 -15.59 9.47 3.60
C HIS A 77 -14.18 9.83 3.13
N GLY A 78 -13.14 9.36 3.85
CA GLY A 78 -11.75 9.53 3.44
C GLY A 78 -11.47 8.87 2.08
N ILE A 79 -11.90 7.62 1.90
CA ILE A 79 -11.79 6.91 0.61
C ILE A 79 -12.52 7.67 -0.50
N SER A 80 -13.77 8.10 -0.25
CA SER A 80 -14.55 8.87 -1.23
C SER A 80 -13.84 10.16 -1.65
N ALA A 81 -13.28 10.89 -0.68
CA ALA A 81 -12.58 12.16 -0.93
C ALA A 81 -11.35 12.00 -1.83
N VAL A 82 -10.52 10.98 -1.58
CA VAL A 82 -9.28 10.79 -2.35
C VAL A 82 -9.47 9.99 -3.64
N SER A 83 -10.56 9.23 -3.77
CA SER A 83 -10.85 8.48 -5.00
C SER A 83 -11.02 9.37 -6.22
N GLY A 84 -11.45 10.63 -6.02
CA GLY A 84 -11.54 11.63 -7.07
C GLY A 84 -10.20 12.04 -7.68
N LEU A 85 -9.09 11.75 -7.00
CA LEU A 85 -7.73 12.00 -7.48
C LEU A 85 -7.24 10.96 -8.50
N GLY A 86 -8.01 9.89 -8.74
CA GLY A 86 -7.67 8.86 -9.73
C GLY A 86 -6.62 7.86 -9.29
N ILE A 87 -6.39 7.69 -7.99
CA ILE A 87 -5.42 6.75 -7.42
C ILE A 87 -5.71 5.29 -7.80
N ASP A 88 -4.66 4.46 -7.88
CA ASP A 88 -4.76 3.04 -8.22
C ASP A 88 -4.90 2.15 -7.00
N LEU A 89 -4.08 2.41 -5.97
CA LEU A 89 -4.08 1.69 -4.70
C LEU A 89 -4.21 2.68 -3.54
N ILE A 90 -4.90 2.25 -2.47
CA ILE A 90 -4.95 2.97 -1.20
C ILE A 90 -4.91 2.01 -0.02
N THR A 91 -4.29 2.43 1.08
CA THR A 91 -4.21 1.62 2.30
C THR A 91 -5.20 2.02 3.37
N ILE A 92 -5.74 0.99 4.01
CA ILE A 92 -6.45 1.04 5.29
C ILE A 92 -5.77 0.08 6.26
N HIS A 93 -6.14 0.07 7.55
CA HIS A 93 -5.68 -0.94 8.50
C HIS A 93 -6.70 -2.07 8.68
N ALA A 94 -6.26 -3.35 8.56
CA ALA A 94 -7.11 -4.50 8.86
C ALA A 94 -7.54 -4.58 10.34
N GLY A 95 -6.74 -3.97 11.23
CA GLY A 95 -7.06 -3.85 12.66
C GLY A 95 -8.33 -3.02 12.96
N GLY A 96 -8.84 -2.27 11.98
CA GLY A 96 -10.12 -1.54 12.09
C GLY A 96 -11.36 -2.45 12.12
N GLY A 97 -11.19 -3.74 11.83
CA GLY A 97 -12.28 -4.72 11.84
C GLY A 97 -13.09 -4.78 10.54
N GLY A 98 -14.02 -5.74 10.51
CA GLY A 98 -14.83 -6.01 9.31
C GLY A 98 -15.63 -4.82 8.84
N ASP A 99 -16.40 -4.20 9.73
CA ASP A 99 -17.29 -3.06 9.40
C ASP A 99 -16.53 -1.90 8.75
N MET A 100 -15.30 -1.60 9.23
CA MET A 100 -14.47 -0.53 8.65
C MET A 100 -13.97 -0.91 7.25
N MET A 101 -13.53 -2.15 7.08
CA MET A 101 -13.05 -2.63 5.78
C MET A 101 -14.18 -2.68 4.74
N GLU A 102 -15.36 -3.18 5.12
CA GLU A 102 -16.54 -3.22 4.25
C GLU A 102 -17.00 -1.81 3.85
N ALA A 103 -17.00 -0.85 4.80
CA ALA A 103 -17.31 0.54 4.52
C ALA A 103 -16.32 1.18 3.52
N ALA A 104 -15.02 0.87 3.65
CA ALA A 104 -14.00 1.33 2.71
C ALA A 104 -14.22 0.75 1.29
N VAL A 105 -14.52 -0.55 1.18
CA VAL A 105 -14.80 -1.23 -0.09
C VAL A 105 -16.03 -0.62 -0.76
N GLN A 106 -17.13 -0.42 -0.01
CA GLN A 106 -18.35 0.20 -0.54
C GLN A 106 -18.08 1.61 -1.08
N ALA A 107 -17.30 2.42 -0.34
CA ALA A 107 -16.94 3.77 -0.79
C ALA A 107 -16.09 3.75 -2.08
N ALA A 108 -15.16 2.79 -2.21
CA ALA A 108 -14.37 2.61 -3.43
C ALA A 108 -15.25 2.17 -4.61
N ASP A 109 -16.20 1.26 -4.38
CA ASP A 109 -17.16 0.81 -5.41
C ASP A 109 -18.06 1.94 -5.89
N GLU A 110 -18.53 2.80 -4.97
CA GLU A 110 -19.31 3.99 -5.31
C GLU A 110 -18.50 4.99 -6.13
N ALA A 111 -17.25 5.23 -5.75
CA ALA A 111 -16.33 6.06 -6.54
C ALA A 111 -16.14 5.52 -7.94
N GLY A 112 -15.94 4.20 -8.09
CA GLY A 112 -15.83 3.54 -9.38
C GLY A 112 -17.06 3.73 -10.27
N ARG A 113 -18.25 3.63 -9.69
CA ARG A 113 -19.52 3.89 -10.40
C ARG A 113 -19.67 5.36 -10.84
N ASN A 114 -19.22 6.29 -10.01
CA ASN A 114 -19.39 7.72 -10.26
C ASN A 114 -18.33 8.29 -11.20
N ASN A 115 -17.08 7.85 -11.05
CA ASN A 115 -15.90 8.45 -11.70
C ASN A 115 -15.28 7.52 -12.78
N GLY A 116 -15.79 6.30 -12.93
CA GLY A 116 -15.25 5.30 -13.89
C GLY A 116 -13.94 4.67 -13.48
N ARG A 117 -13.36 5.03 -12.32
CA ARG A 117 -12.11 4.48 -11.78
C ARG A 117 -12.27 4.13 -10.31
N ARG A 118 -12.17 2.86 -9.99
CA ARG A 118 -12.22 2.33 -8.64
C ARG A 118 -10.81 2.10 -8.12
N PRO A 119 -10.38 2.73 -7.02
CA PRO A 119 -9.12 2.36 -6.40
C PRO A 119 -9.20 0.96 -5.79
N LYS A 120 -8.12 0.19 -5.86
CA LYS A 120 -8.00 -1.04 -5.09
C LYS A 120 -7.66 -0.71 -3.64
N ILE A 121 -8.35 -1.35 -2.71
CA ILE A 121 -8.13 -1.20 -1.27
C ILE A 121 -7.14 -2.26 -0.79
N LEU A 122 -6.08 -1.84 -0.13
CA LEU A 122 -5.12 -2.73 0.52
C LEU A 122 -5.22 -2.59 2.04
N ALA A 123 -5.40 -3.70 2.75
CA ALA A 123 -5.43 -3.70 4.20
C ALA A 123 -4.04 -4.01 4.79
N VAL A 124 -3.49 -3.08 5.56
CA VAL A 124 -2.25 -3.31 6.32
C VAL A 124 -2.53 -4.30 7.43
N THR A 125 -1.80 -5.41 7.47
CA THR A 125 -1.96 -6.47 8.48
C THR A 125 -1.27 -6.10 9.78
N VAL A 126 -0.01 -6.46 9.95
CA VAL A 126 0.86 -6.04 11.06
C VAL A 126 2.02 -5.25 10.47
N LEU A 127 2.36 -4.11 11.08
CA LEU A 127 3.44 -3.27 10.59
C LEU A 127 4.76 -4.05 10.54
N THR A 128 5.50 -3.93 9.45
CA THR A 128 6.77 -4.64 9.23
C THR A 128 7.92 -4.12 10.10
N SER A 129 7.72 -3.01 10.79
CA SER A 129 8.59 -2.50 11.86
C SER A 129 8.41 -3.22 13.20
N PHE A 130 7.35 -4.03 13.36
CA PHE A 130 7.09 -4.79 14.58
C PHE A 130 7.88 -6.10 14.61
N ASP A 131 8.50 -6.36 15.76
CA ASP A 131 8.89 -7.70 16.21
C ASP A 131 7.91 -8.22 17.26
N GLU A 132 8.11 -9.44 17.72
CA GLU A 132 7.23 -10.07 18.73
C GLU A 132 7.18 -9.29 20.07
N THR A 133 8.22 -8.52 20.40
CA THR A 133 8.26 -7.72 21.62
C THR A 133 7.34 -6.51 21.50
N VAL A 134 7.52 -5.71 20.44
CA VAL A 134 6.68 -4.53 20.15
C VAL A 134 5.22 -4.96 19.92
N TRP A 135 5.00 -6.11 19.27
CA TRP A 135 3.66 -6.63 19.07
C TRP A 135 2.93 -6.91 20.39
N LYS A 136 3.61 -7.51 21.38
CA LYS A 136 3.04 -7.75 22.72
C LYS A 136 2.77 -6.47 23.50
N GLU A 137 3.59 -5.44 23.34
CA GLU A 137 3.36 -4.11 23.95
C GLU A 137 2.03 -3.48 23.47
N THR A 138 1.61 -3.77 22.25
CA THR A 138 0.32 -3.30 21.72
C THR A 138 -0.87 -4.20 22.08
N GLY A 139 -0.66 -5.19 22.94
CA GLY A 139 -1.70 -6.15 23.35
C GLY A 139 -1.86 -7.34 22.41
N GLY A 140 -0.91 -7.59 21.53
CA GLY A 140 -0.92 -8.77 20.65
C GLY A 140 -0.84 -10.08 21.42
N LEU A 141 -1.84 -10.95 21.24
CA LEU A 141 -1.96 -12.22 21.94
C LEU A 141 -1.47 -13.42 21.12
N LEU A 142 -1.58 -13.33 19.80
CA LEU A 142 -1.13 -14.37 18.88
C LEU A 142 0.28 -14.02 18.35
N PRO A 143 1.07 -15.00 17.90
CA PRO A 143 2.26 -14.73 17.13
C PRO A 143 1.94 -13.83 15.91
N ILE A 144 2.88 -12.96 15.52
CA ILE A 144 2.67 -12.01 14.42
C ILE A 144 2.18 -12.73 13.16
N GLU A 145 2.85 -13.81 12.76
CA GLU A 145 2.47 -14.58 11.58
C GLU A 145 1.02 -15.05 11.61
N SER A 146 0.59 -15.63 12.74
CA SER A 146 -0.78 -16.07 12.92
C SER A 146 -1.79 -14.93 12.82
N GLN A 147 -1.43 -13.77 13.38
CA GLN A 147 -2.28 -12.58 13.30
C GLN A 147 -2.35 -12.03 11.87
N VAL A 148 -1.24 -12.03 11.13
CA VAL A 148 -1.21 -11.62 9.72
C VAL A 148 -2.16 -12.49 8.89
N PHE A 149 -2.09 -13.80 9.00
CA PHE A 149 -2.98 -14.70 8.26
C PHE A 149 -4.45 -14.53 8.65
N ARG A 150 -4.74 -14.32 9.94
CA ARG A 150 -6.09 -14.01 10.40
C ARG A 150 -6.63 -12.71 9.78
N LEU A 151 -5.82 -11.65 9.78
CA LEU A 151 -6.21 -10.36 9.21
C LEU A 151 -6.33 -10.41 7.69
N ALA A 152 -5.45 -11.12 7.00
CA ALA A 152 -5.53 -11.31 5.55
C ALA A 152 -6.81 -12.06 5.14
N LYS A 153 -7.17 -13.11 5.89
CA LYS A 153 -8.42 -13.84 5.68
C LYS A 153 -9.64 -12.95 5.90
N LEU A 154 -9.67 -12.20 7.00
CA LEU A 154 -10.75 -11.26 7.30
C LEU A 154 -10.87 -10.19 6.21
N ALA A 155 -9.74 -9.60 5.76
CA ALA A 155 -9.73 -8.62 4.68
C ALA A 155 -10.36 -9.18 3.39
N LYS A 156 -9.99 -10.41 3.02
CA LYS A 156 -10.59 -11.09 1.87
C LYS A 156 -12.10 -11.31 2.03
N GLU A 157 -12.54 -11.75 3.21
CA GLU A 157 -13.97 -11.98 3.51
C GLU A 157 -14.78 -10.68 3.44
N CYS A 158 -14.17 -9.53 3.76
CA CYS A 158 -14.78 -8.19 3.65
C CYS A 158 -14.71 -7.61 2.22
N GLY A 159 -14.17 -8.32 1.24
CA GLY A 159 -14.07 -7.86 -0.15
C GLY A 159 -12.94 -6.87 -0.42
N VAL A 160 -11.97 -6.75 0.49
CA VAL A 160 -10.75 -5.96 0.27
C VAL A 160 -9.91 -6.60 -0.84
N ASP A 161 -9.32 -5.79 -1.72
CA ASP A 161 -8.62 -6.27 -2.92
C ASP A 161 -7.27 -6.95 -2.60
N GLY A 162 -6.67 -6.63 -1.46
CA GLY A 162 -5.38 -7.18 -1.08
C GLY A 162 -4.88 -6.70 0.27
N VAL A 163 -3.64 -7.07 0.59
CA VAL A 163 -2.99 -6.72 1.86
C VAL A 163 -1.59 -6.16 1.67
N VAL A 164 -1.14 -5.43 2.68
CA VAL A 164 0.27 -5.12 2.90
C VAL A 164 0.79 -6.03 4.02
N ALA A 165 1.82 -6.81 3.73
CA ALA A 165 2.43 -7.78 4.64
C ALA A 165 3.94 -7.94 4.37
N SER A 166 4.67 -8.63 5.25
CA SER A 166 6.08 -8.93 5.03
C SER A 166 6.26 -9.92 3.86
N PRO A 167 7.36 -9.86 3.12
CA PRO A 167 7.71 -10.89 2.14
C PRO A 167 7.69 -12.32 2.69
N GLU A 168 8.02 -12.50 3.98
CA GLU A 168 8.03 -13.79 4.66
C GLU A 168 6.64 -14.44 4.70
N GLU A 169 5.57 -13.64 4.78
CA GLU A 169 4.18 -14.12 4.85
C GLU A 169 3.52 -14.26 3.46
N ALA A 170 4.13 -13.71 2.42
CA ALA A 170 3.51 -13.58 1.09
C ALA A 170 3.05 -14.94 0.52
N LYS A 171 3.87 -15.99 0.66
CA LYS A 171 3.53 -17.34 0.18
C LYS A 171 2.30 -17.90 0.91
N GLY A 172 2.26 -17.83 2.24
CA GLY A 172 1.14 -18.32 3.03
C GLY A 172 -0.15 -17.53 2.77
N ILE A 173 -0.06 -16.21 2.59
CA ILE A 173 -1.20 -15.38 2.21
C ILE A 173 -1.70 -15.78 0.81
N ARG A 174 -0.80 -16.05 -0.14
CA ARG A 174 -1.16 -16.49 -1.48
C ARG A 174 -1.92 -17.82 -1.46
N GLU A 175 -1.45 -18.79 -0.67
CA GLU A 175 -2.11 -20.08 -0.48
C GLU A 175 -3.48 -19.93 0.19
N LEU A 176 -3.62 -19.02 1.15
CA LEU A 176 -4.84 -18.76 1.90
C LEU A 176 -5.88 -17.97 1.10
N CYS A 177 -5.43 -16.93 0.38
CA CYS A 177 -6.29 -15.94 -0.25
C CYS A 177 -6.47 -16.15 -1.76
N GLY A 178 -5.67 -17.01 -2.41
CA GLY A 178 -5.78 -17.28 -3.85
C GLY A 178 -5.05 -16.26 -4.73
N ASN A 179 -5.10 -16.49 -6.05
CA ASN A 179 -4.24 -15.76 -7.01
C ASN A 179 -4.69 -14.33 -7.32
N ASP A 180 -5.97 -14.04 -7.17
CA ASP A 180 -6.53 -12.72 -7.52
C ASP A 180 -6.41 -11.70 -6.37
N PHE A 181 -5.87 -12.12 -5.20
CA PHE A 181 -5.68 -11.26 -4.05
C PHE A 181 -4.33 -10.56 -4.13
N GLU A 182 -4.34 -9.22 -4.09
CA GLU A 182 -3.11 -8.43 -4.17
C GLU A 182 -2.27 -8.58 -2.89
N ILE A 183 -0.95 -8.71 -3.05
CA ILE A 183 -0.02 -8.76 -1.92
C ILE A 183 1.08 -7.75 -2.20
N VAL A 184 1.11 -6.68 -1.42
CA VAL A 184 2.17 -5.67 -1.50
C VAL A 184 3.13 -5.85 -0.33
N THR A 185 4.41 -6.03 -0.65
CA THR A 185 5.45 -6.30 0.34
C THR A 185 6.41 -5.11 0.41
N PRO A 186 6.34 -4.28 1.48
CA PRO A 186 7.34 -3.25 1.73
C PRO A 186 8.63 -3.87 2.25
N GLY A 187 9.69 -3.08 2.31
CA GLY A 187 10.96 -3.53 2.89
C GLY A 187 11.80 -4.39 1.96
N ILE A 188 11.56 -4.35 0.65
CA ILE A 188 12.45 -4.97 -0.32
C ILE A 188 13.66 -4.06 -0.51
N ARG A 189 14.84 -4.57 -0.19
CA ARG A 189 16.11 -3.82 -0.28
C ARG A 189 17.15 -4.65 -1.04
N PRO A 190 17.88 -4.05 -2.01
CA PRO A 190 19.09 -4.67 -2.54
C PRO A 190 20.09 -4.93 -1.42
N ALA A 191 20.95 -5.95 -1.59
CA ALA A 191 21.89 -6.37 -0.55
C ALA A 191 22.91 -5.28 -0.11
N PHE A 192 23.06 -4.21 -0.90
CA PHE A 192 23.93 -3.07 -0.63
C PHE A 192 23.23 -1.87 0.02
N ALA A 193 21.89 -1.92 0.20
CA ALA A 193 21.11 -0.83 0.78
C ALA A 193 20.88 -1.05 2.27
N ASP A 194 20.77 0.04 3.03
CA ASP A 194 20.47 0.02 4.45
C ASP A 194 19.04 -0.47 4.75
N ALA A 195 18.84 -1.05 5.92
CA ALA A 195 17.56 -1.57 6.37
C ALA A 195 16.60 -0.49 6.88
N ASP A 196 17.13 0.69 7.24
CA ASP A 196 16.42 1.78 7.91
C ASP A 196 15.62 1.28 9.15
N ASP A 197 14.36 1.67 9.28
CA ASP A 197 13.45 1.31 10.37
C ASP A 197 12.71 -0.02 10.17
N GLN A 198 12.92 -0.69 9.04
CA GLN A 198 12.27 -1.97 8.72
C GLN A 198 12.99 -3.14 9.42
N LYS A 199 12.24 -3.95 10.19
CA LYS A 199 12.80 -5.12 10.89
C LYS A 199 12.62 -6.43 10.09
N ARG A 200 11.58 -6.50 9.25
CA ARG A 200 11.26 -7.67 8.41
C ARG A 200 11.50 -7.31 6.95
N ILE A 201 12.76 -7.40 6.53
CA ILE A 201 13.24 -7.04 5.18
C ILE A 201 13.58 -8.29 4.37
N ALA A 202 13.53 -8.16 3.05
CA ALA A 202 13.99 -9.17 2.10
C ALA A 202 14.76 -8.54 0.95
N THR A 203 15.56 -9.36 0.27
CA THR A 203 16.17 -8.96 -1.00
C THR A 203 15.25 -9.30 -2.18
N PRO A 204 15.42 -8.66 -3.36
CA PRO A 204 14.63 -8.98 -4.55
C PRO A 204 14.77 -10.43 -5.04
N ALA A 205 15.75 -11.19 -4.54
CA ALA A 205 16.02 -12.57 -4.93
C ALA A 205 15.35 -13.63 -4.05
N VAL A 206 14.56 -13.23 -3.06
CA VAL A 206 13.87 -14.15 -2.10
C VAL A 206 12.46 -14.45 -2.54
#